data_7886a655455b753f0fc202ee7c3e1d9e
#
_entry.id   7886a655455b753f0fc202ee7c3e1d9e
#
_cell.length_a   1.000
_cell.length_b   1.000
_cell.length_c   1.000
_cell.angle_alpha   90.00
_cell.angle_beta   90.00
_cell.angle_gamma   90.00
#
_symmetry.space_group_name_H-M   'P 1'
#
loop_
_entity.id
_entity.type
_entity.pdbx_description
1 polymer ?
#
loop_
_entity_poly.entity_id
_entity_poly.type
_entity_poly.pdbx_seq_one_letter_code
_entity_poly.pdbx_strand_id
1 'polypeptide(L)'
;NEQDSRHYAIAAKVPMLEPSDSQEALEFTKRAFQLSEEYHTPVIVRMCTRISHSQSIVTKGVRQEVPKRAYVKDPERVMMTVNSLKAHYRVEERTRAMTAFSETTELNRVEMGDTALGIITSSTSYQYVKEVFGDRASVLKLGLSWPMPVEKIKNFAAQVDQLLVIEELEPIIENHCRQIGVEVMGKEKIPMVDELTQGVIARSLGQEAKPWVRLEEDIPGRPPVMCAGCPHRGVFYTLAKNKCMVYGDIGCYTLGVMPPLNALDLNICMGASCSGLHGFNLAGGAEHEKHSVAVIGDSTFAHSGITGIADIAYNRSNSTVLILDNSITGMTGHQQNPTTGRNLRGEPAGQIDLEALCRAVGFDRVRVVDPNDLKAMDKALKEELAAEEPSIIISRRPCVMLKSVKKAPPLTVDLDKCNGCGLCMKIGCPALSLRGEKVEIDRTQCVGCQVCMQMCHRDALLP
;
A
#
# COMPACT_ATOMS: atom_id res chain seq x y z
N ASN A 1 -2.80 6.36 4.61
CA ASN A 1 -2.65 7.74 4.18
C ASN A 1 -3.33 7.94 2.84
N GLU A 2 -4.42 8.64 2.85
CA GLU A 2 -5.04 9.09 1.61
C GLU A 2 -4.39 10.42 1.20
N GLN A 3 -3.72 10.41 0.07
CA GLN A 3 -3.08 11.57 -0.50
C GLN A 3 -3.55 11.75 -1.94
N ASP A 4 -3.85 12.97 -2.31
CA ASP A 4 -4.10 13.27 -3.71
C ASP A 4 -2.79 13.40 -4.49
N SER A 5 -2.40 12.33 -5.15
CA SER A 5 -1.15 12.28 -5.91
C SER A 5 -1.12 13.20 -7.14
N ARG A 6 -2.25 13.83 -7.52
CA ARG A 6 -2.30 14.83 -8.58
C ARG A 6 -1.44 16.06 -8.25
N HIS A 7 -1.30 16.40 -6.96
CA HIS A 7 -0.37 17.45 -6.53
C HIS A 7 1.08 17.16 -6.90
N TYR A 8 1.50 15.90 -6.90
CA TYR A 8 2.87 15.56 -7.29
C TYR A 8 3.14 15.83 -8.78
N ALA A 9 2.17 15.57 -9.65
CA ALA A 9 2.28 15.90 -11.07
C ALA A 9 2.44 17.41 -11.29
N ILE A 10 1.64 18.21 -10.58
CA ILE A 10 1.68 19.68 -10.62
C ILE A 10 3.04 20.19 -10.12
N ALA A 11 3.48 19.75 -8.95
CA ALA A 11 4.73 20.18 -8.32
C ALA A 11 5.97 19.75 -9.13
N ALA A 12 5.97 18.54 -9.68
CA ALA A 12 7.07 18.01 -10.49
C ALA A 12 7.03 18.48 -11.95
N LYS A 13 5.94 19.12 -12.40
CA LYS A 13 5.70 19.51 -13.79
C LYS A 13 5.85 18.35 -14.78
N VAL A 14 5.26 17.21 -14.43
CA VAL A 14 5.23 16.00 -15.24
C VAL A 14 3.79 15.63 -15.61
N PRO A 15 3.51 15.14 -16.83
CA PRO A 15 2.14 14.83 -17.23
C PRO A 15 1.58 13.65 -16.43
N MET A 16 0.28 13.73 -16.14
CA MET A 16 -0.46 12.69 -15.44
C MET A 16 -1.64 12.20 -16.27
N LEU A 17 -1.70 10.89 -16.45
CA LEU A 17 -2.81 10.20 -17.11
C LEU A 17 -3.66 9.48 -16.07
N GLU A 18 -4.97 9.64 -16.18
CA GLU A 18 -5.96 9.01 -15.27
C GLU A 18 -6.95 8.15 -16.05
N PRO A 19 -6.67 6.85 -16.21
CA PRO A 19 -7.60 5.94 -16.86
C PRO A 19 -8.87 5.75 -16.03
N SER A 20 -10.00 5.49 -16.68
CA SER A 20 -11.29 5.24 -16.04
C SER A 20 -11.70 3.77 -16.00
N ASP A 21 -10.99 2.91 -16.74
CA ASP A 21 -11.22 1.47 -16.81
C ASP A 21 -9.96 0.71 -17.22
N SER A 22 -10.08 -0.63 -17.35
CA SER A 22 -8.96 -1.50 -17.68
C SER A 22 -8.46 -1.32 -19.11
N GLN A 23 -9.34 -0.97 -20.08
CA GLN A 23 -8.94 -0.71 -21.45
C GLN A 23 -8.10 0.57 -21.54
N GLU A 24 -8.56 1.64 -20.90
CA GLU A 24 -7.80 2.88 -20.82
C GLU A 24 -6.49 2.71 -20.03
N ALA A 25 -6.47 1.89 -18.98
CA ALA A 25 -5.24 1.58 -18.28
C ALA A 25 -4.17 0.99 -19.21
N LEU A 26 -4.55 0.09 -20.13
CA LEU A 26 -3.66 -0.45 -21.15
C LEU A 26 -3.23 0.62 -22.17
N GLU A 27 -4.18 1.38 -22.71
CA GLU A 27 -3.93 2.36 -23.77
C GLU A 27 -3.12 3.56 -23.25
N PHE A 28 -3.48 4.08 -22.06
CA PHE A 28 -2.78 5.20 -21.44
C PHE A 28 -1.36 4.82 -21.02
N THR A 29 -1.15 3.58 -20.57
CA THR A 29 0.21 3.11 -20.28
C THR A 29 1.07 3.10 -21.55
N LYS A 30 0.54 2.63 -22.71
CA LYS A 30 1.25 2.71 -23.99
C LYS A 30 1.52 4.15 -24.39
N ARG A 31 0.50 5.01 -24.26
CA ARG A 31 0.64 6.44 -24.59
C ARG A 31 1.63 7.16 -23.68
N ALA A 32 1.70 6.78 -22.40
CA ALA A 32 2.65 7.33 -21.44
C ALA A 32 4.11 7.15 -21.89
N PHE A 33 4.47 5.97 -22.41
CA PHE A 33 5.81 5.74 -22.97
C PHE A 33 6.09 6.64 -24.18
N GLN A 34 5.12 6.81 -25.08
CA GLN A 34 5.28 7.71 -26.24
C GLN A 34 5.45 9.17 -25.81
N LEU A 35 4.60 9.65 -24.86
CA LEU A 35 4.70 11.01 -24.34
C LEU A 35 6.04 11.24 -23.60
N SER A 36 6.50 10.24 -22.86
CA SER A 36 7.79 10.30 -22.17
C SER A 36 8.96 10.49 -23.15
N GLU A 37 8.95 9.78 -24.27
CA GLU A 37 9.97 9.90 -25.31
C GLU A 37 9.84 11.22 -26.11
N GLU A 38 8.62 11.68 -26.38
CA GLU A 38 8.33 12.89 -27.14
C GLU A 38 8.72 14.15 -26.37
N TYR A 39 8.34 14.20 -25.09
CA TYR A 39 8.55 15.39 -24.24
C TYR A 39 9.78 15.28 -23.33
N HIS A 40 10.55 14.18 -23.41
CA HIS A 40 11.73 13.95 -22.57
C HIS A 40 11.47 14.15 -21.07
N THR A 41 10.39 13.55 -20.56
CA THR A 41 9.94 13.68 -19.17
C THR A 41 9.30 12.38 -18.70
N PRO A 42 9.37 12.04 -17.40
CA PRO A 42 8.54 10.97 -16.84
C PRO A 42 7.05 11.27 -17.04
N VAL A 43 6.23 10.24 -17.08
CA VAL A 43 4.77 10.34 -17.12
C VAL A 43 4.19 9.55 -15.97
N ILE A 44 3.28 10.15 -15.21
CA ILE A 44 2.56 9.47 -14.14
C ILE A 44 1.28 8.88 -14.72
N VAL A 45 1.08 7.56 -14.57
CA VAL A 45 -0.22 6.92 -14.81
C VAL A 45 -0.83 6.65 -13.43
N ARG A 46 -1.82 7.45 -13.05
CA ARG A 46 -2.47 7.37 -11.75
C ARG A 46 -3.58 6.33 -11.78
N MET A 47 -3.41 5.28 -11.01
CA MET A 47 -4.40 4.22 -10.82
C MET A 47 -5.11 4.39 -9.49
N CYS A 48 -6.42 4.22 -9.46
CA CYS A 48 -7.16 4.08 -8.22
C CYS A 48 -7.39 2.61 -7.87
N THR A 49 -7.78 2.34 -6.61
CA THR A 49 -8.07 0.99 -6.12
C THR A 49 -9.13 0.28 -6.95
N ARG A 50 -10.17 0.99 -7.40
CA ARG A 50 -11.25 0.42 -8.22
C ARG A 50 -10.73 -0.14 -9.55
N ILE A 51 -9.90 0.62 -10.25
CA ILE A 51 -9.30 0.15 -11.52
C ILE A 51 -8.38 -1.03 -11.27
N SER A 52 -7.56 -0.97 -10.22
CA SER A 52 -6.58 -2.02 -9.90
C SER A 52 -7.24 -3.35 -9.50
N HIS A 53 -8.43 -3.31 -8.91
CA HIS A 53 -9.18 -4.49 -8.47
C HIS A 53 -10.29 -4.91 -9.45
N SER A 54 -10.67 -4.05 -10.40
CA SER A 54 -11.70 -4.39 -11.39
C SER A 54 -11.18 -5.43 -12.39
N GLN A 55 -12.13 -6.16 -12.95
CA GLN A 55 -11.88 -7.07 -14.07
C GLN A 55 -12.84 -6.73 -15.20
N SER A 56 -12.31 -6.46 -16.38
CA SER A 56 -13.12 -6.19 -17.58
C SER A 56 -12.44 -6.77 -18.80
N ILE A 57 -13.21 -6.86 -19.89
CA ILE A 57 -12.67 -7.32 -21.18
C ILE A 57 -11.77 -6.24 -21.74
N VAL A 58 -10.53 -6.62 -22.08
CA VAL A 58 -9.53 -5.73 -22.66
C VAL A 58 -9.11 -6.25 -24.03
N THR A 59 -9.18 -5.40 -25.05
CA THR A 59 -8.69 -5.69 -26.38
C THR A 59 -7.18 -5.50 -26.43
N LYS A 60 -6.44 -6.58 -26.61
CA LYS A 60 -4.98 -6.54 -26.74
C LYS A 60 -4.60 -6.04 -28.13
N GLY A 61 -3.73 -5.05 -28.20
CA GLY A 61 -3.09 -4.63 -29.42
C GLY A 61 -1.92 -5.54 -29.83
N VAL A 62 -1.36 -5.29 -31.00
CA VAL A 62 -0.14 -5.95 -31.46
C VAL A 62 1.07 -5.29 -30.81
N ARG A 63 2.03 -6.12 -30.36
CA ARG A 63 3.31 -5.64 -29.82
C ARG A 63 4.07 -4.89 -30.92
N GLN A 64 4.49 -3.67 -30.61
CA GLN A 64 5.36 -2.88 -31.49
C GLN A 64 6.82 -3.05 -31.04
N GLU A 65 7.69 -3.41 -31.96
CA GLU A 65 9.13 -3.42 -31.74
C GLU A 65 9.66 -1.99 -31.81
N VAL A 66 10.30 -1.55 -30.74
CA VAL A 66 10.94 -0.23 -30.67
C VAL A 66 12.45 -0.41 -30.78
N PRO A 67 13.12 0.23 -31.75
CA PRO A 67 14.55 0.10 -31.90
C PRO A 67 15.29 0.67 -30.68
N LYS A 68 16.32 -0.05 -30.24
CA LYS A 68 17.18 0.43 -29.15
C LYS A 68 17.94 1.66 -29.62
N ARG A 69 17.86 2.75 -28.88
CA ARG A 69 18.65 3.95 -29.13
C ARG A 69 20.06 3.77 -28.54
N ALA A 70 21.06 4.22 -29.27
CA ALA A 70 22.43 4.29 -28.73
C ALA A 70 22.52 5.36 -27.62
N TYR A 71 23.34 5.08 -26.63
CA TYR A 71 23.61 6.08 -25.61
C TYR A 71 24.43 7.23 -26.22
N VAL A 72 23.96 8.45 -26.01
CA VAL A 72 24.68 9.68 -26.36
C VAL A 72 24.98 10.43 -25.07
N LYS A 73 26.27 10.71 -24.82
CA LYS A 73 26.69 11.50 -23.67
C LYS A 73 26.20 12.94 -23.83
N ASP A 74 25.44 13.40 -22.84
CA ASP A 74 24.94 14.76 -22.76
C ASP A 74 25.42 15.41 -21.44
N PRO A 75 26.41 16.31 -21.48
CA PRO A 75 26.93 16.97 -20.29
C PRO A 75 25.87 17.81 -19.53
N GLU A 76 24.82 18.27 -20.20
CA GLU A 76 23.76 19.04 -19.58
C GLU A 76 22.84 18.21 -18.67
N ARG A 77 22.91 16.88 -18.77
CA ARG A 77 22.22 15.96 -17.82
C ARG A 77 22.86 15.91 -16.44
N VAL A 78 24.09 16.42 -16.30
CA VAL A 78 24.72 16.58 -14.99
C VAL A 78 24.18 17.84 -14.33
N MET A 79 23.36 17.69 -13.27
CA MET A 79 22.64 18.81 -12.64
C MET A 79 23.55 19.68 -11.75
N MET A 80 24.53 20.32 -12.37
CA MET A 80 25.24 21.46 -11.78
C MET A 80 24.39 22.72 -11.90
N THR A 81 24.65 23.73 -11.06
CA THR A 81 23.83 24.97 -10.98
C THR A 81 23.55 25.60 -12.35
N VAL A 82 24.55 25.67 -13.23
CA VAL A 82 24.40 26.25 -14.59
C VAL A 82 23.45 25.38 -15.44
N ASN A 83 23.58 24.06 -15.36
CA ASN A 83 22.76 23.14 -16.13
C ASN A 83 21.34 23.05 -15.56
N SER A 84 21.15 23.17 -14.25
CA SER A 84 19.82 23.20 -13.64
C SER A 84 19.02 24.44 -14.07
N LEU A 85 19.67 25.60 -14.18
CA LEU A 85 19.02 26.81 -14.70
C LEU A 85 18.54 26.60 -16.14
N LYS A 86 19.41 26.09 -17.04
CA LYS A 86 19.01 25.75 -18.42
C LYS A 86 17.90 24.74 -18.48
N ALA A 87 17.96 23.70 -17.60
CA ALA A 87 16.94 22.68 -17.52
C ALA A 87 15.59 23.28 -17.10
N HIS A 88 15.57 24.30 -16.23
CA HIS A 88 14.34 24.98 -15.82
C HIS A 88 13.64 25.67 -17.02
N TYR A 89 14.38 26.34 -17.88
CA TYR A 89 13.79 26.91 -19.11
C TYR A 89 13.16 25.83 -20.00
N ARG A 90 13.83 24.68 -20.19
CA ARG A 90 13.28 23.55 -20.94
C ARG A 90 12.03 22.96 -20.27
N VAL A 91 11.97 22.92 -18.94
CA VAL A 91 10.77 22.48 -18.20
C VAL A 91 9.58 23.39 -18.48
N GLU A 92 9.78 24.72 -18.48
CA GLU A 92 8.71 25.68 -18.76
C GLU A 92 8.23 25.62 -20.23
N GLU A 93 9.15 25.50 -21.18
CA GLU A 93 8.81 25.30 -22.60
C GLU A 93 8.03 24.00 -22.81
N ARG A 94 8.49 22.90 -22.24
CA ARG A 94 7.82 21.61 -22.28
C ARG A 94 6.42 21.67 -21.66
N THR A 95 6.28 22.35 -20.52
CA THR A 95 4.98 22.52 -19.85
C THR A 95 3.99 23.24 -20.77
N ARG A 96 4.40 24.30 -21.46
CA ARG A 96 3.57 25.00 -22.44
C ARG A 96 3.20 24.10 -23.62
N ALA A 97 4.17 23.34 -24.15
CA ALA A 97 3.92 22.39 -25.25
C ALA A 97 2.94 21.28 -24.84
N MET A 98 3.07 20.74 -23.63
CA MET A 98 2.14 19.73 -23.11
C MET A 98 0.76 20.33 -22.83
N THR A 99 0.65 21.60 -22.40
CA THR A 99 -0.64 22.29 -22.27
C THR A 99 -1.30 22.45 -23.64
N ALA A 100 -0.56 22.85 -24.67
CA ALA A 100 -1.09 22.90 -26.02
C ALA A 100 -1.52 21.53 -26.55
N PHE A 101 -0.77 20.46 -26.24
CA PHE A 101 -1.15 19.10 -26.56
C PHE A 101 -2.44 18.68 -25.83
N SER A 102 -2.64 19.11 -24.59
CA SER A 102 -3.84 18.77 -23.81
C SER A 102 -5.14 19.30 -24.44
N GLU A 103 -5.05 20.38 -25.23
CA GLU A 103 -6.19 20.97 -25.93
C GLU A 103 -6.71 20.07 -27.08
N THR A 104 -5.83 19.34 -27.74
CA THR A 104 -6.16 18.61 -28.97
C THR A 104 -6.20 17.11 -28.81
N THR A 105 -5.61 16.58 -27.74
CA THR A 105 -5.51 15.13 -27.52
C THR A 105 -6.89 14.48 -27.31
N GLU A 106 -7.06 13.28 -27.85
CA GLU A 106 -8.23 12.42 -27.64
C GLU A 106 -8.33 11.85 -26.23
N LEU A 107 -7.24 11.95 -25.43
CA LEU A 107 -7.27 11.59 -24.01
C LEU A 107 -8.27 12.48 -23.23
N ASN A 108 -8.44 13.73 -23.68
CA ASN A 108 -9.40 14.68 -23.15
C ASN A 108 -10.56 14.80 -24.13
N ARG A 109 -11.67 14.15 -23.89
CA ARG A 109 -12.81 14.07 -24.81
C ARG A 109 -14.06 14.73 -24.26
N VAL A 110 -14.80 15.37 -25.15
CA VAL A 110 -16.13 15.92 -24.91
C VAL A 110 -17.16 14.97 -25.44
N GLU A 111 -18.14 14.64 -24.62
CA GLU A 111 -19.31 13.84 -24.98
C GLU A 111 -20.54 14.72 -24.71
N MET A 112 -21.14 15.24 -25.79
CA MET A 112 -22.33 16.11 -25.68
C MET A 112 -23.58 15.26 -25.47
N GLY A 113 -24.34 15.63 -24.44
CA GLY A 113 -25.68 15.14 -24.15
C GLY A 113 -26.60 16.34 -23.93
N ASP A 114 -27.40 16.32 -22.86
CA ASP A 114 -28.18 17.48 -22.44
C ASP A 114 -27.26 18.61 -22.01
N THR A 115 -27.50 19.81 -22.51
CA THR A 115 -26.71 21.02 -22.23
C THR A 115 -27.14 21.76 -20.96
N ALA A 116 -28.27 21.41 -20.36
CA ALA A 116 -28.68 21.98 -19.06
C ALA A 116 -27.61 21.73 -17.97
N LEU A 117 -26.84 20.62 -18.07
CA LEU A 117 -25.78 20.29 -17.14
C LEU A 117 -24.54 19.78 -17.89
N GLY A 118 -23.41 20.46 -17.69
CA GLY A 118 -22.08 19.98 -18.06
C GLY A 118 -21.35 19.41 -16.85
N ILE A 119 -20.60 18.35 -17.05
CA ILE A 119 -19.80 17.71 -15.99
C ILE A 119 -18.37 17.56 -16.45
N ILE A 120 -17.42 18.08 -15.66
CA ILE A 120 -15.98 17.80 -15.87
C ILE A 120 -15.55 16.73 -14.86
N THR A 121 -14.88 15.70 -15.34
CA THR A 121 -14.49 14.56 -14.49
C THR A 121 -13.24 13.83 -15.00
N SER A 122 -12.63 12.99 -14.18
CA SER A 122 -11.48 12.16 -14.52
C SER A 122 -11.57 10.78 -13.83
N SER A 123 -10.67 9.87 -14.19
CA SER A 123 -10.53 8.56 -13.54
C SER A 123 -11.87 7.78 -13.46
N THR A 124 -12.06 6.99 -12.41
CA THR A 124 -13.29 6.21 -12.18
C THR A 124 -14.54 7.06 -11.98
N SER A 125 -14.41 8.31 -11.52
CA SER A 125 -15.53 9.22 -11.39
C SER A 125 -16.30 9.38 -12.70
N TYR A 126 -15.62 9.27 -13.85
CA TYR A 126 -16.28 9.26 -15.16
C TYR A 126 -17.29 8.12 -15.31
N GLN A 127 -16.95 6.91 -14.89
CA GLN A 127 -17.87 5.76 -14.96
C GLN A 127 -19.10 5.98 -14.08
N TYR A 128 -18.92 6.55 -12.91
CA TYR A 128 -20.02 6.88 -12.01
C TYR A 128 -20.93 7.98 -12.56
N VAL A 129 -20.33 8.99 -13.20
CA VAL A 129 -21.08 10.05 -13.90
C VAL A 129 -21.93 9.44 -15.02
N LYS A 130 -21.38 8.58 -15.84
CA LYS A 130 -22.12 7.90 -16.93
C LYS A 130 -23.25 7.01 -16.39
N GLU A 131 -23.04 6.34 -15.26
CA GLU A 131 -24.08 5.52 -14.61
C GLU A 131 -25.25 6.38 -14.04
N VAL A 132 -24.94 7.55 -13.46
CA VAL A 132 -25.94 8.42 -12.86
C VAL A 132 -26.68 9.22 -13.90
N PHE A 133 -25.99 9.80 -14.87
CA PHE A 133 -26.57 10.78 -15.79
C PHE A 133 -26.87 10.22 -17.19
N GLY A 134 -26.05 9.27 -17.68
CA GLY A 134 -26.16 8.82 -19.08
C GLY A 134 -26.01 9.99 -20.03
N ASP A 135 -27.02 10.20 -20.89
CA ASP A 135 -27.08 11.31 -21.85
C ASP A 135 -27.80 12.55 -21.31
N ARG A 136 -28.23 12.54 -20.04
CA ARG A 136 -28.87 13.68 -19.35
C ARG A 136 -27.88 14.75 -18.91
N ALA A 137 -26.61 14.60 -19.21
CA ALA A 137 -25.57 15.60 -19.00
C ALA A 137 -24.52 15.50 -20.12
N SER A 138 -23.96 16.64 -20.49
CA SER A 138 -22.76 16.71 -21.30
C SER A 138 -21.52 16.46 -20.43
N VAL A 139 -20.51 15.75 -20.92
CA VAL A 139 -19.34 15.37 -20.13
C VAL A 139 -18.05 15.76 -20.84
N LEU A 140 -17.19 16.50 -20.14
CA LEU A 140 -15.78 16.63 -20.47
C LEU A 140 -14.97 15.67 -19.59
N LYS A 141 -14.46 14.60 -20.21
CA LYS A 141 -13.57 13.66 -19.54
C LYS A 141 -12.13 14.07 -19.72
N LEU A 142 -11.41 14.22 -18.61
CA LEU A 142 -9.97 14.49 -18.59
C LEU A 142 -9.21 13.18 -18.35
N GLY A 143 -8.65 12.60 -19.42
CA GLY A 143 -7.73 11.46 -19.32
C GLY A 143 -6.29 11.90 -19.10
N LEU A 144 -5.90 13.07 -19.65
CA LEU A 144 -4.70 13.82 -19.27
C LEU A 144 -5.13 14.90 -18.27
N SER A 145 -5.00 14.61 -16.98
CA SER A 145 -5.44 15.48 -15.91
C SER A 145 -4.42 16.55 -15.49
N TRP A 146 -3.20 16.44 -15.96
CA TRP A 146 -2.21 17.51 -15.88
C TRP A 146 -1.19 17.40 -17.02
N PRO A 147 -0.82 18.52 -17.68
CA PRO A 147 -1.50 19.82 -17.58
C PRO A 147 -2.91 19.78 -18.19
N MET A 148 -3.83 20.56 -17.59
CA MET A 148 -5.22 20.62 -18.02
C MET A 148 -5.41 21.55 -19.23
N PRO A 149 -6.39 21.24 -20.12
CA PRO A 149 -6.68 22.07 -21.29
C PRO A 149 -7.51 23.31 -20.89
N VAL A 150 -6.98 24.50 -21.08
CA VAL A 150 -7.63 25.75 -20.69
C VAL A 150 -8.78 26.11 -21.64
N GLU A 151 -8.50 26.14 -22.94
CA GLU A 151 -9.49 26.55 -23.94
C GLU A 151 -10.57 25.49 -24.16
N LYS A 152 -10.23 24.21 -24.10
CA LYS A 152 -11.21 23.11 -24.16
C LYS A 152 -12.21 23.20 -22.99
N ILE A 153 -11.75 23.49 -21.77
CA ILE A 153 -12.61 23.68 -20.59
C ILE A 153 -13.50 24.90 -20.79
N LYS A 154 -12.98 26.05 -21.21
CA LYS A 154 -13.77 27.26 -21.47
C LYS A 154 -14.80 27.04 -22.56
N ASN A 155 -14.40 26.41 -23.67
CA ASN A 155 -15.31 26.11 -24.76
C ASN A 155 -16.42 25.14 -24.38
N PHE A 156 -16.12 24.15 -23.53
CA PHE A 156 -17.10 23.25 -22.97
C PHE A 156 -18.08 23.97 -22.04
N ALA A 157 -17.55 24.80 -21.14
CA ALA A 157 -18.34 25.62 -20.22
C ALA A 157 -19.32 26.54 -20.95
N ALA A 158 -18.90 27.12 -22.07
CA ALA A 158 -19.75 28.01 -22.90
C ALA A 158 -20.91 27.29 -23.62
N GLN A 159 -20.93 25.95 -23.63
CA GLN A 159 -21.94 25.14 -24.33
C GLN A 159 -22.98 24.55 -23.36
N VAL A 160 -22.89 24.83 -22.05
CA VAL A 160 -23.78 24.27 -21.03
C VAL A 160 -24.31 25.37 -20.11
N ASP A 161 -25.50 25.17 -19.57
CA ASP A 161 -26.12 26.18 -18.70
C ASP A 161 -25.54 26.17 -17.29
N GLN A 162 -25.20 25.00 -16.78
CA GLN A 162 -24.57 24.80 -15.46
C GLN A 162 -23.38 23.88 -15.60
N LEU A 163 -22.34 24.12 -14.83
CA LEU A 163 -21.13 23.30 -14.86
C LEU A 163 -20.81 22.74 -13.47
N LEU A 164 -20.60 21.43 -13.40
CA LEU A 164 -20.27 20.69 -12.18
C LEU A 164 -18.95 19.93 -12.37
N VAL A 165 -18.08 20.00 -11.37
CA VAL A 165 -16.89 19.15 -11.32
C VAL A 165 -17.18 17.96 -10.39
N ILE A 166 -16.98 16.76 -10.90
CA ILE A 166 -17.07 15.51 -10.13
C ILE A 166 -15.70 14.82 -10.14
N GLU A 167 -15.02 14.92 -9.03
CA GLU A 167 -13.68 14.36 -8.81
C GLU A 167 -13.56 13.80 -7.38
N GLU A 168 -12.74 12.77 -7.21
CA GLU A 168 -12.40 12.24 -5.88
C GLU A 168 -11.36 13.10 -5.19
N LEU A 169 -11.30 13.02 -3.86
CA LEU A 169 -10.33 13.71 -3.00
C LEU A 169 -10.41 15.26 -3.15
N GLU A 170 -9.29 15.90 -3.39
CA GLU A 170 -9.16 17.35 -3.36
C GLU A 170 -9.70 18.05 -4.63
N PRO A 171 -10.06 19.34 -4.55
CA PRO A 171 -10.64 20.09 -5.67
C PRO A 171 -9.57 20.56 -6.68
N ILE A 172 -8.90 19.63 -7.34
CA ILE A 172 -7.81 19.95 -8.29
C ILE A 172 -8.37 20.50 -9.61
N ILE A 173 -9.36 19.81 -10.18
CA ILE A 173 -10.01 20.26 -11.43
C ILE A 173 -10.86 21.50 -11.16
N GLU A 174 -11.61 21.51 -10.07
CA GLU A 174 -12.42 22.65 -9.65
C GLU A 174 -11.59 23.91 -9.46
N ASN A 175 -10.46 23.82 -8.75
CA ASN A 175 -9.57 24.95 -8.54
C ASN A 175 -8.96 25.44 -9.85
N HIS A 176 -8.60 24.55 -10.76
CA HIS A 176 -8.12 24.93 -12.09
C HIS A 176 -9.19 25.69 -12.88
N CYS A 177 -10.44 25.21 -12.89
CA CYS A 177 -11.56 25.90 -13.55
C CYS A 177 -11.74 27.33 -12.99
N ARG A 178 -11.74 27.48 -11.67
CA ARG A 178 -11.84 28.80 -11.02
C ARG A 178 -10.65 29.71 -11.36
N GLN A 179 -9.45 29.15 -11.38
CA GLN A 179 -8.23 29.91 -11.72
C GLN A 179 -8.25 30.47 -13.14
N ILE A 180 -8.85 29.76 -14.09
CA ILE A 180 -8.99 30.22 -15.48
C ILE A 180 -10.25 31.05 -15.74
N GLY A 181 -10.99 31.39 -14.67
CA GLY A 181 -12.17 32.25 -14.73
C GLY A 181 -13.48 31.52 -15.14
N VAL A 182 -13.55 30.20 -14.97
CA VAL A 182 -14.76 29.40 -15.23
C VAL A 182 -15.46 29.11 -13.90
N GLU A 183 -16.74 29.55 -13.79
CA GLU A 183 -17.58 29.22 -12.64
C GLU A 183 -18.01 27.77 -12.67
N VAL A 184 -17.83 27.07 -11.55
CA VAL A 184 -18.18 25.66 -11.41
C VAL A 184 -18.73 25.38 -10.01
N MET A 185 -19.70 24.49 -9.92
CA MET A 185 -20.04 23.76 -8.70
C MET A 185 -19.04 22.60 -8.52
N GLY A 186 -18.78 22.19 -7.29
CA GLY A 186 -17.82 21.10 -7.03
C GLY A 186 -17.96 20.54 -5.62
N LYS A 187 -16.94 20.70 -4.79
CA LYS A 187 -16.88 20.10 -3.43
C LYS A 187 -17.92 20.64 -2.44
N GLU A 188 -18.60 21.70 -2.76
CA GLU A 188 -19.78 22.14 -2.03
C GLU A 188 -20.98 21.18 -2.17
N LYS A 189 -21.00 20.38 -3.25
CA LYS A 189 -21.99 19.34 -3.54
C LYS A 189 -21.43 17.93 -3.38
N ILE A 190 -20.20 17.71 -3.83
CA ILE A 190 -19.56 16.40 -3.89
C ILE A 190 -18.63 16.23 -2.68
N PRO A 191 -18.77 15.18 -1.87
CA PRO A 191 -17.94 14.98 -0.69
C PRO A 191 -16.44 14.86 -1.02
N MET A 192 -15.59 15.36 -0.11
CA MET A 192 -14.15 15.33 -0.23
C MET A 192 -13.55 14.03 0.33
N VAL A 193 -14.19 13.43 1.31
CA VAL A 193 -13.73 12.22 2.01
C VAL A 193 -14.64 11.04 1.70
N ASP A 194 -14.18 9.87 1.99
CA ASP A 194 -14.79 8.58 1.67
C ASP A 194 -14.79 8.26 0.16
N GLU A 195 -15.24 7.07 -0.16
CA GLU A 195 -15.27 6.58 -1.53
C GLU A 195 -16.42 7.23 -2.32
N LEU A 196 -16.09 7.82 -3.45
CA LEU A 196 -17.07 8.31 -4.40
C LEU A 196 -17.68 7.13 -5.18
N THR A 197 -19.01 7.04 -5.18
CA THR A 197 -19.77 6.03 -5.93
C THR A 197 -20.94 6.70 -6.66
N GLN A 198 -21.56 6.00 -7.61
CA GLN A 198 -22.77 6.48 -8.27
C GLN A 198 -23.88 6.83 -7.27
N GLY A 199 -24.03 6.03 -6.20
CA GLY A 199 -25.05 6.30 -5.17
C GLY A 199 -24.73 7.52 -4.31
N VAL A 200 -23.45 7.78 -4.05
CA VAL A 200 -23.02 9.00 -3.35
C VAL A 200 -23.29 10.22 -4.23
N ILE A 201 -22.88 10.19 -5.50
CA ILE A 201 -23.12 11.29 -6.46
C ILE A 201 -24.62 11.60 -6.58
N ALA A 202 -25.47 10.59 -6.78
CA ALA A 202 -26.90 10.77 -6.91
C ALA A 202 -27.50 11.47 -5.66
N ARG A 203 -27.20 10.96 -4.46
CA ARG A 203 -27.69 11.56 -3.20
C ARG A 203 -27.17 12.96 -2.96
N SER A 204 -25.90 13.23 -3.26
CA SER A 204 -25.29 14.56 -3.09
C SER A 204 -25.97 15.63 -3.95
N LEU A 205 -26.60 15.22 -5.03
CA LEU A 205 -27.33 16.09 -5.96
C LEU A 205 -28.84 16.00 -5.79
N GLY A 206 -29.35 15.40 -4.71
CA GLY A 206 -30.76 15.28 -4.42
C GLY A 206 -31.52 14.33 -5.36
N GLN A 207 -30.82 13.44 -6.07
CA GLN A 207 -31.43 12.43 -6.93
C GLN A 207 -31.63 11.12 -6.17
N GLU A 208 -32.67 10.37 -6.56
CA GLU A 208 -32.85 9.02 -6.05
C GLU A 208 -31.68 8.12 -6.49
N ALA A 209 -30.96 7.56 -5.52
CA ALA A 209 -30.02 6.51 -5.80
C ALA A 209 -30.78 5.22 -6.14
N LYS A 210 -30.31 4.46 -7.14
CA LYS A 210 -30.86 3.11 -7.39
C LYS A 210 -30.91 2.34 -6.07
N PRO A 211 -32.03 1.67 -5.74
CA PRO A 211 -32.15 0.96 -4.48
C PRO A 211 -31.09 -0.14 -4.40
N TRP A 212 -30.37 -0.19 -3.29
CA TRP A 212 -29.48 -1.29 -2.97
C TRP A 212 -30.32 -2.45 -2.43
N VAL A 213 -29.98 -3.66 -2.84
CA VAL A 213 -30.50 -4.84 -2.16
C VAL A 213 -29.88 -4.84 -0.76
N ARG A 214 -30.66 -4.50 0.26
CA ARG A 214 -30.25 -4.66 1.66
C ARG A 214 -30.69 -6.04 2.12
N LEU A 215 -29.75 -6.77 2.67
CA LEU A 215 -30.08 -7.95 3.46
C LEU A 215 -30.65 -7.46 4.79
N GLU A 216 -31.73 -8.07 5.26
CA GLU A 216 -32.33 -7.78 6.57
C GLU A 216 -31.46 -8.31 7.71
N GLU A 217 -30.59 -9.27 7.40
CA GLU A 217 -29.67 -9.88 8.33
C GLU A 217 -28.46 -8.96 8.61
N ASP A 218 -28.07 -8.87 9.88
CA ASP A 218 -26.84 -8.21 10.30
C ASP A 218 -25.63 -9.05 9.88
N ILE A 219 -24.90 -8.60 8.87
CA ILE A 219 -23.73 -9.30 8.37
C ILE A 219 -22.53 -8.91 9.23
N PRO A 220 -21.92 -9.85 9.96
CA PRO A 220 -20.76 -9.55 10.78
C PRO A 220 -19.59 -9.05 9.92
N GLY A 221 -18.91 -8.01 10.39
CA GLY A 221 -17.70 -7.49 9.75
C GLY A 221 -16.63 -8.57 9.62
N ARG A 222 -15.92 -8.57 8.50
CA ARG A 222 -14.81 -9.50 8.21
C ARG A 222 -13.50 -8.75 8.03
N PRO A 223 -12.92 -8.22 9.12
CA PRO A 223 -11.65 -7.53 9.04
C PRO A 223 -10.56 -8.48 8.53
N PRO A 224 -9.54 -7.99 7.84
CA PRO A 224 -8.40 -8.80 7.45
C PRO A 224 -7.69 -9.34 8.70
N VAL A 225 -7.24 -10.59 8.64
CA VAL A 225 -6.51 -11.25 9.72
C VAL A 225 -5.28 -11.95 9.16
N MET A 226 -4.26 -12.15 10.01
CA MET A 226 -3.13 -12.98 9.63
C MET A 226 -3.59 -14.41 9.35
N CYS A 227 -2.97 -15.09 8.40
CA CYS A 227 -3.29 -16.47 8.02
C CYS A 227 -3.15 -17.43 9.19
N ALA A 228 -3.84 -18.59 9.13
CA ALA A 228 -3.58 -19.70 10.04
C ALA A 228 -2.13 -20.18 9.85
N GLY A 229 -1.38 -20.33 10.94
CA GLY A 229 0.04 -20.71 10.91
C GLY A 229 0.99 -19.62 10.41
N CYS A 230 0.53 -18.38 10.29
CA CYS A 230 1.39 -17.25 9.94
C CYS A 230 2.56 -17.11 10.92
N PRO A 231 3.83 -17.03 10.45
CA PRO A 231 4.99 -16.94 11.32
C PRO A 231 4.99 -15.68 12.19
N HIS A 232 4.38 -14.59 11.74
CA HIS A 232 4.34 -13.34 12.50
C HIS A 232 3.55 -13.44 13.81
N ARG A 233 2.63 -14.42 13.95
CA ARG A 233 1.80 -14.56 15.16
C ARG A 233 2.62 -14.77 16.42
N GLY A 234 3.65 -15.64 16.36
CA GLY A 234 4.51 -15.89 17.51
C GLY A 234 5.28 -14.65 17.95
N VAL A 235 5.73 -13.83 17.00
CA VAL A 235 6.39 -12.55 17.31
C VAL A 235 5.42 -11.63 18.05
N PHE A 236 4.26 -11.31 17.45
CA PHE A 236 3.32 -10.33 18.01
C PHE A 236 2.69 -10.80 19.33
N TYR A 237 2.47 -12.11 19.48
CA TYR A 237 2.09 -12.67 20.77
C TYR A 237 3.16 -12.43 21.84
N THR A 238 4.44 -12.60 21.49
CA THR A 238 5.55 -12.37 22.42
C THR A 238 5.68 -10.90 22.78
N LEU A 239 5.55 -10.00 21.80
CA LEU A 239 5.55 -8.54 22.03
C LEU A 239 4.40 -8.11 22.94
N ALA A 240 3.17 -8.57 22.66
CA ALA A 240 1.99 -8.29 23.51
C ALA A 240 2.17 -8.81 24.95
N LYS A 241 2.68 -10.04 25.09
CA LYS A 241 2.94 -10.66 26.40
C LYS A 241 3.92 -9.82 27.24
N ASN A 242 4.94 -9.25 26.62
CA ASN A 242 5.94 -8.42 27.28
C ASN A 242 5.57 -6.93 27.32
N LYS A 243 4.39 -6.56 26.81
CA LYS A 243 3.88 -5.17 26.80
C LYS A 243 4.86 -4.19 26.14
N CYS A 244 5.50 -4.63 25.08
CA CYS A 244 6.41 -3.77 24.32
C CYS A 244 5.62 -2.69 23.59
N MET A 245 6.18 -1.48 23.54
CA MET A 245 5.81 -0.46 22.59
C MET A 245 6.43 -0.81 21.23
N VAL A 246 5.64 -0.89 20.18
CA VAL A 246 6.06 -1.42 18.88
C VAL A 246 5.97 -0.36 17.80
N TYR A 247 7.11 0.12 17.32
CA TYR A 247 7.21 0.85 16.06
C TYR A 247 7.06 -0.12 14.89
N GLY A 248 5.87 -0.09 14.28
CA GLY A 248 5.52 -0.95 13.16
C GLY A 248 5.95 -0.41 11.81
N ASP A 249 5.86 -1.28 10.84
CA ASP A 249 6.09 -1.01 9.45
C ASP A 249 4.96 -1.59 8.58
N ILE A 250 5.06 -1.55 7.25
CA ILE A 250 4.02 -1.98 6.33
C ILE A 250 4.27 -3.39 5.80
N GLY A 251 3.33 -4.28 6.03
CA GLY A 251 3.35 -5.67 5.55
C GLY A 251 2.23 -6.49 6.19
N CYS A 252 2.19 -7.81 5.94
CA CYS A 252 1.21 -8.69 6.61
C CYS A 252 1.25 -8.55 8.14
N TYR A 253 2.38 -8.20 8.68
CA TYR A 253 2.62 -8.00 10.10
C TYR A 253 1.98 -6.71 10.66
N THR A 254 1.59 -5.76 9.83
CA THR A 254 0.76 -4.63 10.27
C THR A 254 -0.54 -5.11 10.93
N LEU A 255 -1.03 -6.29 10.54
CA LEU A 255 -2.19 -6.94 11.18
C LEU A 255 -1.94 -7.38 12.63
N GLY A 256 -0.72 -7.22 13.15
CA GLY A 256 -0.43 -7.36 14.58
C GLY A 256 -1.15 -6.33 15.47
N VAL A 257 -1.66 -5.24 14.88
CA VAL A 257 -2.54 -4.26 15.57
C VAL A 257 -3.91 -4.86 15.91
N MET A 258 -4.35 -5.90 15.20
CA MET A 258 -5.69 -6.45 15.36
C MET A 258 -5.81 -7.31 16.64
N PRO A 259 -6.97 -7.31 17.30
CA PRO A 259 -7.25 -8.23 18.39
C PRO A 259 -7.06 -9.71 17.96
N PRO A 260 -6.67 -10.58 18.87
CA PRO A 260 -6.34 -10.35 20.29
C PRO A 260 -4.89 -9.93 20.54
N LEU A 261 -4.08 -9.74 19.48
CA LEU A 261 -2.64 -9.44 19.61
C LEU A 261 -2.41 -8.02 20.11
N ASN A 262 -3.03 -7.02 19.49
CA ASN A 262 -2.94 -5.60 19.86
C ASN A 262 -1.48 -5.16 20.15
N ALA A 263 -0.54 -5.58 19.31
CA ALA A 263 0.89 -5.45 19.57
C ALA A 263 1.60 -4.63 18.49
N LEU A 264 0.98 -3.57 18.04
CA LEU A 264 1.57 -2.58 17.14
C LEU A 264 0.98 -1.21 17.48
N ASP A 265 1.84 -0.26 17.86
CA ASP A 265 1.41 1.03 18.40
C ASP A 265 1.47 2.15 17.37
N LEU A 266 2.46 2.12 16.48
CA LEU A 266 2.67 3.15 15.48
C LEU A 266 3.12 2.56 14.15
N ASN A 267 2.66 3.17 13.07
CA ASN A 267 3.03 2.86 11.70
C ASN A 267 2.98 4.16 10.88
N ILE A 268 4.07 4.53 10.22
CA ILE A 268 4.16 5.76 9.41
C ILE A 268 4.24 5.41 7.92
N CYS A 269 5.34 4.81 7.48
CA CYS A 269 5.57 4.40 6.09
C CYS A 269 6.59 3.27 6.02
N MET A 270 6.76 2.66 4.85
CA MET A 270 7.73 1.59 4.63
C MET A 270 9.15 2.02 4.97
N GLY A 271 9.78 1.33 5.93
CA GLY A 271 11.14 1.58 6.40
C GLY A 271 11.28 2.55 7.57
N ALA A 272 10.23 3.29 7.92
CA ALA A 272 10.28 4.29 8.98
C ALA A 272 10.31 3.70 10.40
N SER A 273 10.05 2.41 10.58
CA SER A 273 10.04 1.78 11.90
C SER A 273 11.39 1.87 12.61
N CYS A 274 12.49 1.62 11.89
CA CYS A 274 13.83 1.65 12.45
C CYS A 274 14.24 3.06 12.88
N SER A 275 14.10 4.04 11.98
CA SER A 275 14.44 5.44 12.29
C SER A 275 13.49 6.07 13.29
N GLY A 276 12.20 5.70 13.26
CA GLY A 276 11.20 6.15 14.23
C GLY A 276 11.52 5.65 15.66
N LEU A 277 11.86 4.36 15.80
CA LEU A 277 12.30 3.81 17.09
C LEU A 277 13.56 4.51 17.59
N HIS A 278 14.53 4.74 16.71
CA HIS A 278 15.77 5.44 17.06
C HIS A 278 15.46 6.82 17.68
N GLY A 279 14.66 7.65 16.99
CA GLY A 279 14.28 8.95 17.50
C GLY A 279 13.48 8.89 18.80
N PHE A 280 12.58 7.91 18.93
CA PHE A 280 11.78 7.69 20.13
C PHE A 280 12.67 7.35 21.34
N ASN A 281 13.64 6.46 21.17
CA ASN A 281 14.55 6.06 22.24
C ASN A 281 15.49 7.19 22.64
N LEU A 282 16.03 7.96 21.69
CA LEU A 282 16.84 9.13 22.00
C LEU A 282 16.06 10.19 22.78
N ALA A 283 14.77 10.38 22.47
CA ALA A 283 13.94 11.34 23.17
C ALA A 283 13.52 10.86 24.57
N GLY A 284 13.29 9.57 24.76
CA GLY A 284 12.78 8.98 26.00
C GLY A 284 13.84 8.39 26.93
N GLY A 285 15.03 8.12 26.40
CA GLY A 285 16.14 7.54 27.15
C GLY A 285 15.92 6.11 27.60
N ALA A 286 16.66 5.68 28.63
CA ALA A 286 16.76 4.29 29.08
C ALA A 286 15.41 3.63 29.45
N GLU A 287 14.40 4.39 29.82
CA GLU A 287 13.07 3.86 30.15
C GLU A 287 12.38 3.36 28.84
N HIS A 288 12.46 4.14 27.75
CA HIS A 288 11.90 3.74 26.47
C HIS A 288 12.66 2.58 25.84
N GLU A 289 13.98 2.61 25.88
CA GLU A 289 14.87 1.60 25.29
C GLU A 289 14.56 0.17 25.76
N LYS A 290 14.22 0.01 27.03
CA LYS A 290 13.94 -1.29 27.67
C LYS A 290 12.56 -1.86 27.33
N HIS A 291 11.68 -1.06 26.75
CA HIS A 291 10.28 -1.44 26.52
C HIS A 291 9.81 -1.22 25.08
N SER A 292 10.68 -0.76 24.19
CA SER A 292 10.32 -0.46 22.80
C SER A 292 11.12 -1.27 21.79
N VAL A 293 10.47 -1.60 20.69
CA VAL A 293 11.08 -2.32 19.55
C VAL A 293 10.59 -1.76 18.24
N ALA A 294 11.40 -1.89 17.18
CA ALA A 294 10.91 -1.77 15.81
C ALA A 294 10.65 -3.14 15.20
N VAL A 295 9.62 -3.27 14.38
CA VAL A 295 9.39 -4.45 13.55
C VAL A 295 9.38 -4.05 12.09
N ILE A 296 10.07 -4.81 11.24
CA ILE A 296 10.19 -4.57 9.82
C ILE A 296 10.26 -5.89 9.05
N GLY A 297 9.56 -6.02 7.91
CA GLY A 297 9.63 -7.21 7.08
C GLY A 297 10.92 -7.27 6.25
N ASP A 298 11.32 -8.46 5.83
CA ASP A 298 12.53 -8.73 5.03
C ASP A 298 12.58 -7.90 3.74
N SER A 299 11.49 -7.80 3.02
CA SER A 299 11.37 -6.99 1.80
C SER A 299 11.54 -5.50 2.08
N THR A 300 10.79 -4.98 3.05
CA THR A 300 10.87 -3.56 3.43
C THR A 300 12.24 -3.21 4.01
N PHE A 301 12.85 -4.12 4.76
CA PHE A 301 14.21 -3.96 5.26
C PHE A 301 15.21 -3.77 4.11
N ALA A 302 15.17 -4.65 3.10
CA ALA A 302 16.04 -4.53 1.92
C ALA A 302 15.76 -3.28 1.09
N HIS A 303 14.51 -2.82 1.05
CA HIS A 303 14.06 -1.64 0.31
C HIS A 303 14.49 -0.32 0.97
N SER A 304 14.28 -0.17 2.29
CA SER A 304 14.45 1.13 2.97
C SER A 304 14.86 1.05 4.44
N GLY A 305 14.89 -0.14 5.06
CA GLY A 305 15.25 -0.29 6.47
C GLY A 305 16.75 -0.21 6.74
N ILE A 306 17.59 -0.50 5.76
CA ILE A 306 19.07 -0.52 5.90
C ILE A 306 19.61 0.84 6.37
N THR A 307 19.08 1.93 5.83
CA THR A 307 19.49 3.29 6.23
C THR A 307 19.14 3.59 7.68
N GLY A 308 17.98 3.12 8.16
CA GLY A 308 17.56 3.30 9.55
C GLY A 308 18.44 2.53 10.54
N ILE A 309 18.84 1.29 10.22
CA ILE A 309 19.75 0.55 11.10
C ILE A 309 21.18 1.10 11.02
N ALA A 310 21.62 1.64 9.89
CA ALA A 310 22.91 2.31 9.79
C ALA A 310 22.97 3.55 10.70
N ASP A 311 21.87 4.29 10.81
CA ASP A 311 21.76 5.44 11.71
C ASP A 311 21.79 5.01 13.19
N ILE A 312 21.07 3.94 13.55
CA ILE A 312 21.09 3.34 14.87
C ILE A 312 22.54 2.93 15.26
N ALA A 313 23.25 2.22 14.37
CA ALA A 313 24.60 1.74 14.61
C ALA A 313 25.59 2.91 14.72
N TYR A 314 25.51 3.89 13.82
CA TYR A 314 26.37 5.08 13.81
C TYR A 314 26.26 5.88 15.11
N ASN A 315 25.03 6.10 15.59
CA ASN A 315 24.77 6.85 16.82
C ASN A 315 24.82 6.00 18.08
N ARG A 316 25.07 4.68 17.96
CA ARG A 316 25.05 3.72 19.07
C ARG A 316 23.80 3.83 19.94
N SER A 317 22.66 4.04 19.32
CA SER A 317 21.38 4.10 20.00
C SER A 317 20.98 2.72 20.49
N ASN A 318 20.68 2.60 21.76
CA ASN A 318 20.22 1.35 22.37
C ASN A 318 18.80 1.02 21.89
N SER A 319 18.71 0.44 20.72
CA SER A 319 17.45 0.12 20.04
C SER A 319 17.44 -1.31 19.54
N THR A 320 16.35 -2.04 19.82
CA THR A 320 16.14 -3.42 19.38
C THR A 320 15.24 -3.46 18.15
N VAL A 321 15.74 -3.99 17.03
CA VAL A 321 15.00 -4.13 15.77
C VAL A 321 14.72 -5.60 15.48
N LEU A 322 13.45 -5.92 15.18
CA LEU A 322 13.01 -7.25 14.77
C LEU A 322 12.81 -7.28 13.25
N ILE A 323 13.65 -8.03 12.53
CA ILE A 323 13.48 -8.28 11.10
C ILE A 323 12.64 -9.55 10.93
N LEU A 324 11.47 -9.41 10.31
CA LEU A 324 10.51 -10.49 10.10
C LEU A 324 10.76 -11.14 8.73
N ASP A 325 11.70 -12.10 8.71
CA ASP A 325 12.09 -12.85 7.51
C ASP A 325 11.11 -14.00 7.25
N ASN A 326 10.14 -13.75 6.36
CA ASN A 326 9.21 -14.77 5.89
C ASN A 326 9.50 -15.25 4.47
N SER A 327 10.66 -14.89 3.92
CA SER A 327 11.19 -15.31 2.62
C SER A 327 10.29 -14.97 1.43
N ILE A 328 9.47 -13.92 1.54
CA ILE A 328 8.58 -13.44 0.45
C ILE A 328 7.95 -12.08 0.78
N THR A 329 7.65 -11.28 -0.22
CA THR A 329 6.80 -10.09 -0.08
C THR A 329 5.33 -10.53 -0.13
N GLY A 330 4.77 -10.91 1.03
CA GLY A 330 3.50 -11.65 1.07
C GLY A 330 2.25 -10.83 0.79
N MET A 331 2.15 -9.62 1.36
CA MET A 331 0.93 -8.80 1.36
C MET A 331 0.45 -8.43 -0.06
N THR A 332 1.35 -8.13 -0.96
CA THR A 332 1.06 -7.60 -2.29
C THR A 332 0.99 -8.66 -3.40
N GLY A 333 1.03 -9.95 -3.05
CA GLY A 333 0.85 -11.05 -4.00
C GLY A 333 2.04 -12.00 -4.13
N HIS A 334 2.85 -12.14 -3.08
CA HIS A 334 3.96 -13.09 -3.02
C HIS A 334 5.08 -12.82 -4.04
N GLN A 335 5.51 -11.56 -4.15
CA GLN A 335 6.63 -11.18 -5.00
C GLN A 335 7.97 -11.61 -4.38
N GLN A 336 8.93 -11.95 -5.25
CA GLN A 336 10.30 -12.15 -4.86
C GLN A 336 10.92 -10.81 -4.43
N ASN A 337 11.91 -10.87 -3.53
CA ASN A 337 12.65 -9.71 -3.05
C ASN A 337 14.15 -10.08 -2.90
N PRO A 338 15.06 -9.13 -2.64
CA PRO A 338 16.49 -9.40 -2.59
C PRO A 338 16.94 -10.42 -1.54
N THR A 339 16.09 -10.79 -0.57
CA THR A 339 16.41 -11.79 0.46
C THR A 339 15.99 -13.21 0.08
N THR A 340 15.29 -13.40 -1.05
CA THR A 340 14.70 -14.69 -1.43
C THR A 340 15.60 -15.54 -2.34
N GLY A 341 16.65 -14.96 -2.94
CA GLY A 341 17.54 -15.64 -3.89
C GLY A 341 16.91 -15.92 -5.26
N ARG A 342 15.80 -15.25 -5.59
CA ARG A 342 15.13 -15.34 -6.89
C ARG A 342 14.77 -13.97 -7.43
N ASN A 343 14.81 -13.82 -8.75
CA ASN A 343 14.38 -12.61 -9.43
C ASN A 343 12.84 -12.60 -9.67
N LEU A 344 12.34 -11.53 -10.28
CA LEU A 344 10.90 -11.37 -10.59
C LEU A 344 10.34 -12.50 -11.48
N ARG A 345 11.18 -13.13 -12.32
CA ARG A 345 10.79 -14.26 -13.19
C ARG A 345 10.87 -15.62 -12.48
N GLY A 346 11.31 -15.65 -11.21
CA GLY A 346 11.51 -16.87 -10.43
C GLY A 346 12.80 -17.61 -10.71
N GLU A 347 13.71 -17.03 -11.51
CA GLU A 347 15.02 -17.56 -11.82
C GLU A 347 15.98 -17.35 -10.62
N PRO A 348 17.03 -18.19 -10.45
CA PRO A 348 18.06 -17.97 -9.44
C PRO A 348 18.70 -16.59 -9.57
N ALA A 349 18.89 -15.90 -8.45
CA ALA A 349 19.47 -14.57 -8.36
C ALA A 349 20.36 -14.44 -7.12
N GLY A 350 21.08 -13.32 -6.99
CA GLY A 350 21.78 -12.98 -5.76
C GLY A 350 20.84 -12.90 -4.57
N GLN A 351 21.36 -13.19 -3.39
CA GLN A 351 20.61 -13.15 -2.13
C GLN A 351 21.35 -12.31 -1.10
N ILE A 352 20.64 -11.41 -0.44
CA ILE A 352 21.17 -10.68 0.70
C ILE A 352 21.17 -11.61 1.92
N ASP A 353 22.34 -11.81 2.51
CA ASP A 353 22.45 -12.40 3.83
C ASP A 353 22.17 -11.34 4.89
N LEU A 354 21.00 -11.45 5.52
CA LEU A 354 20.52 -10.49 6.52
C LEU A 354 21.44 -10.42 7.75
N GLU A 355 21.97 -11.54 8.22
CA GLU A 355 22.89 -11.58 9.37
C GLU A 355 24.21 -10.91 9.05
N ALA A 356 24.84 -11.29 7.94
CA ALA A 356 26.10 -10.70 7.49
C ALA A 356 25.95 -9.20 7.25
N LEU A 357 24.83 -8.76 6.65
CA LEU A 357 24.55 -7.36 6.41
C LEU A 357 24.41 -6.57 7.73
N CYS A 358 23.61 -7.06 8.68
CA CYS A 358 23.43 -6.37 9.97
C CYS A 358 24.76 -6.24 10.72
N ARG A 359 25.60 -7.28 10.72
CA ARG A 359 26.94 -7.22 11.30
C ARG A 359 27.86 -6.25 10.58
N ALA A 360 27.83 -6.23 9.25
CA ALA A 360 28.63 -5.31 8.45
C ALA A 360 28.25 -3.83 8.68
N VAL A 361 27.00 -3.56 9.02
CA VAL A 361 26.52 -2.22 9.37
C VAL A 361 26.99 -1.79 10.76
N GLY A 362 27.36 -2.73 11.64
CA GLY A 362 27.93 -2.42 12.95
C GLY A 362 27.15 -2.96 14.17
N PHE A 363 26.29 -3.97 13.95
CA PHE A 363 25.61 -4.65 15.05
C PHE A 363 26.41 -5.89 15.51
N ASP A 364 26.87 -5.90 16.74
CA ASP A 364 27.51 -7.07 17.35
C ASP A 364 26.47 -8.10 17.80
N ARG A 365 25.30 -7.62 18.23
CA ARG A 365 24.17 -8.43 18.70
C ARG A 365 23.19 -8.68 17.55
N VAL A 366 23.36 -9.79 16.87
CA VAL A 366 22.45 -10.27 15.81
C VAL A 366 22.06 -11.70 16.11
N ARG A 367 20.77 -11.97 16.33
CA ARG A 367 20.22 -13.30 16.62
C ARG A 367 19.19 -13.73 15.60
N VAL A 368 19.20 -15.01 15.27
CA VAL A 368 18.15 -15.63 14.43
C VAL A 368 17.30 -16.53 15.33
N VAL A 369 15.98 -16.36 15.26
CA VAL A 369 15.02 -17.11 16.07
C VAL A 369 13.85 -17.61 15.21
N ASP A 370 13.41 -18.85 15.43
CA ASP A 370 12.16 -19.33 14.85
C ASP A 370 10.96 -18.76 15.64
N PRO A 371 10.09 -17.94 15.04
CA PRO A 371 8.95 -17.35 15.75
C PRO A 371 7.89 -18.35 16.20
N ASN A 372 7.93 -19.58 15.70
CA ASN A 372 7.05 -20.64 16.17
C ASN A 372 7.55 -21.30 17.48
N ASP A 373 8.78 -21.04 17.91
CA ASP A 373 9.25 -21.36 19.27
C ASP A 373 9.01 -20.15 20.18
N LEU A 374 7.88 -20.13 20.87
CA LEU A 374 7.49 -19.01 21.74
C LEU A 374 8.46 -18.79 22.90
N LYS A 375 9.10 -19.87 23.41
CA LYS A 375 10.05 -19.78 24.50
C LYS A 375 11.35 -19.16 24.06
N ALA A 376 11.88 -19.60 22.91
CA ALA A 376 13.10 -19.04 22.32
C ALA A 376 12.90 -17.56 21.94
N MET A 377 11.73 -17.20 21.37
CA MET A 377 11.39 -15.84 21.02
C MET A 377 11.29 -14.92 22.23
N ASP A 378 10.61 -15.36 23.28
CA ASP A 378 10.46 -14.62 24.55
C ASP A 378 11.83 -14.41 25.25
N LYS A 379 12.66 -15.44 25.23
CA LYS A 379 14.02 -15.37 25.79
C LYS A 379 14.88 -14.36 25.00
N ALA A 380 14.92 -14.46 23.68
CA ALA A 380 15.69 -13.57 22.83
C ALA A 380 15.24 -12.12 23.01
N LEU A 381 13.94 -11.86 22.99
CA LEU A 381 13.39 -10.50 23.20
C LEU A 381 13.83 -9.90 24.52
N LYS A 382 13.72 -10.64 25.62
CA LYS A 382 14.11 -10.16 26.98
C LYS A 382 15.60 -9.89 27.10
N GLU A 383 16.42 -10.74 26.51
CA GLU A 383 17.89 -10.60 26.55
C GLU A 383 18.35 -9.39 25.72
N GLU A 384 17.69 -9.12 24.56
CA GLU A 384 18.06 -7.97 23.75
C GLU A 384 17.52 -6.65 24.31
N LEU A 385 16.33 -6.63 24.91
CA LEU A 385 15.81 -5.44 25.60
C LEU A 385 16.57 -5.10 26.88
N ALA A 386 17.22 -6.07 27.49
CA ALA A 386 18.05 -5.86 28.68
C ALA A 386 19.50 -5.44 28.35
N ALA A 387 19.90 -5.51 27.08
CA ALA A 387 21.24 -5.10 26.65
C ALA A 387 21.35 -3.56 26.61
N GLU A 388 22.55 -3.05 26.83
CA GLU A 388 22.85 -1.61 26.75
C GLU A 388 23.57 -1.24 25.46
N GLU A 389 23.18 -1.90 24.37
CA GLU A 389 23.74 -1.72 23.03
C GLU A 389 22.68 -2.07 21.97
N PRO A 390 22.79 -1.53 20.75
CA PRO A 390 21.85 -1.83 19.68
C PRO A 390 21.84 -3.31 19.30
N SER A 391 20.65 -3.86 19.00
CA SER A 391 20.50 -5.28 18.72
C SER A 391 19.49 -5.56 17.59
N ILE A 392 19.71 -6.70 16.91
CA ILE A 392 18.84 -7.22 15.86
C ILE A 392 18.36 -8.63 16.23
N ILE A 393 17.04 -8.85 16.14
CA ILE A 393 16.45 -10.18 16.16
C ILE A 393 15.89 -10.47 14.78
N ILE A 394 16.44 -11.46 14.07
CA ILE A 394 15.89 -11.95 12.81
C ILE A 394 14.93 -13.09 13.11
N SER A 395 13.64 -12.80 13.03
CA SER A 395 12.57 -13.79 13.16
C SER A 395 12.42 -14.52 11.83
N ARG A 396 13.04 -15.70 11.68
CA ARG A 396 13.15 -16.40 10.40
C ARG A 396 12.26 -17.62 10.35
N ARG A 397 11.24 -17.56 9.50
CA ARG A 397 10.41 -18.71 9.13
C ARG A 397 9.64 -18.41 7.84
N PRO A 398 9.70 -19.29 6.81
CA PRO A 398 9.02 -19.07 5.54
C PRO A 398 7.51 -18.88 5.70
N CYS A 399 6.93 -18.02 4.87
CA CYS A 399 5.48 -17.78 4.82
C CYS A 399 4.74 -19.10 4.56
N VAL A 400 3.75 -19.39 5.37
CA VAL A 400 2.95 -20.62 5.31
C VAL A 400 2.17 -20.80 4.00
N MET A 401 2.00 -19.71 3.22
CA MET A 401 1.32 -19.72 1.93
C MET A 401 2.26 -20.07 0.76
N LEU A 402 3.56 -20.19 0.99
CA LEU A 402 4.49 -20.63 -0.04
C LEU A 402 4.26 -22.10 -0.39
N LYS A 403 4.22 -22.42 -1.69
CA LYS A 403 4.03 -23.80 -2.19
C LYS A 403 5.14 -24.75 -1.73
N SER A 404 6.34 -24.24 -1.43
CA SER A 404 7.47 -25.00 -0.90
C SER A 404 7.32 -25.41 0.55
N VAL A 405 6.43 -24.77 1.31
CA VAL A 405 6.21 -25.07 2.73
C VAL A 405 5.24 -26.24 2.87
N LYS A 406 5.76 -27.35 3.41
CA LYS A 406 4.94 -28.51 3.73
C LYS A 406 4.11 -28.23 4.99
N LYS A 407 2.79 -28.36 4.89
CA LYS A 407 1.87 -28.28 6.02
C LYS A 407 1.80 -29.62 6.74
N ALA A 408 1.77 -29.58 8.07
CA ALA A 408 1.51 -30.76 8.88
C ALA A 408 -0.01 -31.04 8.96
N PRO A 409 -0.43 -32.24 9.38
CA PRO A 409 -1.84 -32.53 9.63
C PRO A 409 -2.46 -31.52 10.61
N PRO A 410 -3.74 -31.17 10.44
CA PRO A 410 -4.45 -30.32 11.38
C PRO A 410 -4.47 -30.92 12.78
N LEU A 411 -4.28 -30.07 13.79
CA LEU A 411 -4.39 -30.47 15.18
C LEU A 411 -5.81 -30.93 15.54
N THR A 412 -5.91 -31.68 16.61
CA THR A 412 -7.16 -32.10 17.22
C THR A 412 -7.28 -31.61 18.67
N VAL A 413 -8.49 -31.61 19.22
CA VAL A 413 -8.75 -31.21 20.61
C VAL A 413 -9.21 -32.40 21.40
N ASP A 414 -8.49 -32.69 22.48
CA ASP A 414 -8.94 -33.62 23.53
C ASP A 414 -9.98 -32.87 24.39
N LEU A 415 -11.25 -33.20 24.19
CA LEU A 415 -12.37 -32.51 24.83
C LEU A 415 -12.42 -32.77 26.35
N ASP A 416 -11.87 -33.89 26.80
CA ASP A 416 -11.85 -34.21 28.24
C ASP A 416 -10.82 -33.38 28.99
N LYS A 417 -9.71 -33.05 28.35
CA LYS A 417 -8.68 -32.19 28.90
C LYS A 417 -8.98 -30.70 28.72
N CYS A 418 -9.67 -30.31 27.67
CA CYS A 418 -9.99 -28.92 27.39
C CYS A 418 -11.02 -28.38 28.39
N ASN A 419 -10.66 -27.35 29.14
CA ASN A 419 -11.55 -26.67 30.09
C ASN A 419 -12.04 -25.28 29.55
N GLY A 420 -11.80 -24.96 28.30
CA GLY A 420 -12.27 -23.71 27.67
C GLY A 420 -11.60 -22.42 28.16
N CYS A 421 -10.45 -22.51 28.81
CA CYS A 421 -9.76 -21.33 29.38
C CYS A 421 -9.36 -20.25 28.36
N GLY A 422 -9.43 -20.52 27.07
CA GLY A 422 -9.16 -19.57 25.99
C GLY A 422 -7.70 -19.15 25.81
N LEU A 423 -6.73 -19.70 26.58
CA LEU A 423 -5.32 -19.28 26.46
C LEU A 423 -4.76 -19.47 25.07
N CYS A 424 -5.07 -20.58 24.38
CA CYS A 424 -4.66 -20.84 23.02
C CYS A 424 -5.25 -19.82 22.01
N MET A 425 -6.39 -19.20 22.33
CA MET A 425 -7.02 -18.16 21.50
C MET A 425 -6.20 -16.87 21.44
N LYS A 426 -5.37 -16.60 22.46
CA LYS A 426 -4.55 -15.37 22.52
C LYS A 426 -3.53 -15.28 21.39
N ILE A 427 -3.21 -16.37 20.70
CA ILE A 427 -2.39 -16.34 19.48
C ILE A 427 -3.13 -15.74 18.28
N GLY A 428 -4.44 -15.56 18.36
CA GLY A 428 -5.27 -14.94 17.33
C GLY A 428 -5.43 -15.78 16.05
N CYS A 429 -5.18 -17.09 16.08
CA CYS A 429 -5.25 -17.94 14.90
C CYS A 429 -6.70 -18.12 14.41
N PRO A 430 -7.03 -17.85 13.13
CA PRO A 430 -8.40 -17.95 12.62
C PRO A 430 -8.91 -19.41 12.55
N ALA A 431 -8.01 -20.39 12.64
CA ALA A 431 -8.40 -21.79 12.73
C ALA A 431 -8.89 -22.22 14.13
N LEU A 432 -8.83 -21.32 15.14
CA LEU A 432 -9.28 -21.58 16.50
C LEU A 432 -10.56 -20.79 16.77
N SER A 433 -11.56 -21.46 17.31
CA SER A 433 -12.81 -20.86 17.79
C SER A 433 -13.25 -21.47 19.10
N LEU A 434 -14.19 -20.82 19.79
CA LEU A 434 -14.89 -21.41 20.92
C LEU A 434 -16.25 -21.92 20.46
N ARG A 435 -16.57 -23.17 20.74
CA ARG A 435 -17.89 -23.75 20.55
C ARG A 435 -18.43 -24.16 21.90
N GLY A 436 -19.40 -23.38 22.41
CA GLY A 436 -19.79 -23.48 23.80
C GLY A 436 -18.61 -23.17 24.72
N GLU A 437 -18.29 -24.09 25.63
CA GLU A 437 -17.20 -23.96 26.61
C GLU A 437 -15.89 -24.63 26.18
N LYS A 438 -15.78 -25.11 24.93
CA LYS A 438 -14.59 -25.83 24.44
C LYS A 438 -14.00 -25.17 23.22
N VAL A 439 -12.71 -25.38 23.03
CA VAL A 439 -12.01 -24.94 21.82
C VAL A 439 -12.30 -25.88 20.67
N GLU A 440 -12.59 -25.33 19.51
CA GLU A 440 -12.74 -26.08 18.26
C GLU A 440 -11.62 -25.63 17.28
N ILE A 441 -11.13 -26.60 16.49
CA ILE A 441 -10.14 -26.35 15.44
C ILE A 441 -10.79 -26.58 14.08
N ASP A 442 -10.83 -25.52 13.26
CA ASP A 442 -11.19 -25.66 11.87
C ASP A 442 -10.08 -26.39 11.11
N ARG A 443 -10.34 -27.67 10.81
CA ARG A 443 -9.39 -28.56 10.13
C ARG A 443 -9.11 -28.14 8.68
N THR A 444 -9.96 -27.33 8.08
CA THR A 444 -9.75 -26.83 6.71
C THR A 444 -8.74 -25.69 6.67
N GLN A 445 -8.59 -24.95 7.76
CA GLN A 445 -7.66 -23.85 7.91
C GLN A 445 -6.38 -24.23 8.67
N CYS A 446 -6.46 -25.16 9.61
CA CYS A 446 -5.32 -25.53 10.44
C CYS A 446 -4.19 -26.17 9.61
N VAL A 447 -2.97 -25.67 9.78
CA VAL A 447 -1.76 -26.13 9.08
C VAL A 447 -0.81 -26.93 9.97
N GLY A 448 -1.21 -27.29 11.18
CA GLY A 448 -0.42 -28.09 12.10
C GLY A 448 0.86 -27.42 12.62
N CYS A 449 0.92 -26.09 12.68
CA CYS A 449 2.13 -25.35 13.10
C CYS A 449 2.47 -25.46 14.59
N GLN A 450 1.59 -26.01 15.42
CA GLN A 450 1.75 -26.32 16.84
C GLN A 450 2.00 -25.10 17.78
N VAL A 451 1.92 -23.88 17.32
CA VAL A 451 2.17 -22.68 18.17
C VAL A 451 1.15 -22.59 19.30
N CYS A 452 -0.13 -22.85 19.02
CA CYS A 452 -1.19 -22.82 20.02
C CYS A 452 -1.06 -23.93 21.09
N MET A 453 -0.39 -25.05 20.78
CA MET A 453 -0.12 -26.13 21.75
C MET A 453 0.76 -25.63 22.90
N GLN A 454 1.77 -24.78 22.62
CA GLN A 454 2.68 -24.23 23.61
C GLN A 454 1.97 -23.32 24.64
N MET A 455 0.74 -22.93 24.36
CA MET A 455 -0.08 -22.10 25.24
C MET A 455 -1.08 -22.90 26.06
N CYS A 456 -1.22 -24.21 25.78
CA CYS A 456 -2.18 -25.06 26.43
C CYS A 456 -1.59 -25.73 27.67
N HIS A 457 -1.94 -25.25 28.86
CA HIS A 457 -1.47 -25.82 30.12
C HIS A 457 -2.11 -27.18 30.49
N ARG A 458 -3.07 -27.63 29.68
CA ARG A 458 -3.78 -28.91 29.88
C ARG A 458 -3.37 -29.97 28.87
N ASP A 459 -2.46 -29.67 27.95
CA ASP A 459 -2.07 -30.54 26.84
C ASP A 459 -3.30 -31.11 26.09
N ALA A 460 -4.32 -30.25 25.92
CA ALA A 460 -5.57 -30.60 25.25
C ALA A 460 -5.50 -30.50 23.73
N LEU A 461 -4.46 -29.85 23.17
CA LEU A 461 -4.25 -29.73 21.73
C LEU A 461 -3.23 -30.77 21.29
N LEU A 462 -3.63 -31.66 20.38
CA LEU A 462 -2.87 -32.81 19.93
C LEU A 462 -2.50 -32.71 18.46
N PRO A 463 -1.29 -33.16 18.03
CA PRO A 463 -0.85 -33.19 16.63
C PRO A 463 -1.68 -34.15 15.78
#